data_dd20240cee89b850a8ed921a2850409f
#
_entry.id   dd20240cee89b850a8ed921a2850409f
#
_cell.length_a   1.000
_cell.length_b   1.000
_cell.length_c   1.000
_cell.angle_alpha   90.00
_cell.angle_beta   90.00
_cell.angle_gamma   90.00
#
_symmetry.space_group_name_H-M   'P 1'
#
loop_
_entity.id
_entity.type
_entity.pdbx_description
1 polymer ?
#
loop_
_entity_poly.entity_id
_entity_poly.type
_entity_poly.pdbx_seq_one_letter_code
_entity_poly.pdbx_strand_id
1 'polypeptide(L)'
;MAIDFEIPADAKAIREKVRQWVHDECKPAEKRLLAGEDYKTVLGELRAKARSQGLWCPFIPKEYGGMGLGPLANALVQMELGESYLGALSLNTQGPDDATMMTLLAHGTEYQKEKFLKPLLNGEKRICYSMTEKAAGADATGMRTTAVKDGNENYILNGEKWFSSAASVADIALVMARTDPDAPRHKQFSTFLVELPNPGYRIVRDIETMAAEGPL
;
A
#
# COMPACT_ATOMS: atom_id res chain seq x y z
N MET A 1 15.09 -28.07 21.57
CA MET A 1 14.12 -27.01 21.98
C MET A 1 12.80 -27.34 21.37
N ALA A 2 11.74 -27.47 22.16
CA ALA A 2 10.38 -27.59 21.62
C ALA A 2 9.99 -26.23 21.03
N ILE A 3 9.33 -26.24 19.87
CA ILE A 3 8.78 -25.01 19.27
C ILE A 3 7.55 -24.66 20.10
N ASP A 4 7.54 -23.44 20.67
CA ASP A 4 6.39 -22.89 21.35
C ASP A 4 5.50 -22.16 20.33
N PHE A 5 4.23 -22.59 20.23
CA PHE A 5 3.22 -21.99 19.38
C PHE A 5 2.26 -21.07 20.14
N GLU A 6 2.54 -20.79 21.41
CA GLU A 6 1.72 -19.85 22.17
C GLU A 6 1.85 -18.43 21.59
N ILE A 7 0.70 -17.81 21.39
CA ILE A 7 0.64 -16.40 21.00
C ILE A 7 0.90 -15.55 22.23
N PRO A 8 1.89 -14.63 22.22
CA PRO A 8 2.18 -13.72 23.32
C PRO A 8 0.95 -12.91 23.77
N ALA A 9 0.87 -12.58 25.04
CA ALA A 9 -0.30 -11.92 25.61
C ALA A 9 -0.58 -10.54 24.99
N ASP A 10 0.45 -9.78 24.70
CA ASP A 10 0.38 -8.48 24.03
C ASP A 10 -0.14 -8.61 22.58
N ALA A 11 0.29 -9.65 21.85
CA ALA A 11 -0.22 -9.94 20.51
C ALA A 11 -1.70 -10.40 20.55
N LYS A 12 -2.10 -11.17 21.56
CA LYS A 12 -3.52 -11.51 21.79
C LYS A 12 -4.35 -10.26 22.09
N ALA A 13 -3.85 -9.37 22.95
CA ALA A 13 -4.56 -8.15 23.33
C ALA A 13 -4.79 -7.20 22.15
N ILE A 14 -3.76 -6.96 21.33
CA ILE A 14 -3.93 -6.08 20.15
C ILE A 14 -4.83 -6.73 19.10
N ARG A 15 -4.74 -8.03 18.88
CA ARG A 15 -5.65 -8.77 18.01
C ARG A 15 -7.10 -8.55 18.43
N GLU A 16 -7.41 -8.73 19.71
CA GLU A 16 -8.77 -8.58 20.23
C GLU A 16 -9.27 -7.14 20.08
N LYS A 17 -8.42 -6.14 20.37
CA LYS A 17 -8.74 -4.73 20.16
C LYS A 17 -9.11 -4.44 18.70
N VAL A 18 -8.38 -5.01 17.75
CA VAL A 18 -8.65 -4.80 16.32
C VAL A 18 -9.88 -5.58 15.87
N ARG A 19 -10.14 -6.79 16.40
CA ARG A 19 -11.40 -7.51 16.17
C ARG A 19 -12.60 -6.67 16.57
N GLN A 20 -12.55 -6.08 17.77
CA GLN A 20 -13.59 -5.17 18.25
C GLN A 20 -13.74 -3.95 17.32
N TRP A 21 -12.62 -3.35 16.90
CA TRP A 21 -12.61 -2.26 15.95
C TRP A 21 -13.36 -2.61 14.65
N VAL A 22 -13.07 -3.75 14.07
CA VAL A 22 -13.73 -4.21 12.83
C VAL A 22 -15.23 -4.40 13.07
N HIS A 23 -15.60 -5.03 14.18
CA HIS A 23 -17.00 -5.31 14.50
C HIS A 23 -17.80 -4.04 14.76
N ASP A 24 -17.27 -3.13 15.58
CA ASP A 24 -18.03 -2.00 16.10
C ASP A 24 -17.92 -0.76 15.20
N GLU A 25 -16.90 -0.66 14.38
CA GLU A 25 -16.64 0.52 13.57
C GLU A 25 -16.68 0.23 12.06
N CYS A 26 -15.91 -0.77 11.59
CA CYS A 26 -15.80 -1.00 10.15
C CYS A 26 -17.09 -1.56 9.56
N LYS A 27 -17.66 -2.61 10.16
CA LYS A 27 -18.91 -3.24 9.66
C LYS A 27 -20.13 -2.28 9.67
N PRO A 28 -20.34 -1.44 10.69
CA PRO A 28 -21.35 -0.39 10.61
C PRO A 28 -21.07 0.67 9.53
N ALA A 29 -19.80 1.07 9.35
CA ALA A 29 -19.42 2.01 8.29
C ALA A 29 -19.67 1.46 6.88
N GLU A 30 -19.47 0.17 6.65
CA GLU A 30 -19.83 -0.49 5.38
C GLU A 30 -21.33 -0.38 5.09
N LYS A 31 -22.19 -0.52 6.09
CA LYS A 31 -23.64 -0.33 5.92
C LYS A 31 -24.00 1.09 5.52
N ARG A 32 -23.26 2.09 6.04
CA ARG A 32 -23.42 3.50 5.65
C ARG A 32 -23.07 3.71 4.17
N LEU A 33 -21.98 3.09 3.70
CA LEU A 33 -21.61 3.12 2.27
C LEU A 33 -22.67 2.46 1.40
N LEU A 34 -23.19 1.31 1.81
CA LEU A 34 -24.28 0.63 1.09
C LEU A 34 -25.59 1.46 1.08
N ALA A 35 -25.79 2.32 2.08
CA ALA A 35 -26.89 3.28 2.12
C ALA A 35 -26.65 4.54 1.27
N GLY A 36 -25.48 4.66 0.61
CA GLY A 36 -25.15 5.73 -0.31
C GLY A 36 -24.41 6.91 0.32
N GLU A 37 -23.89 6.78 1.54
CA GLU A 37 -23.03 7.82 2.11
C GLU A 37 -21.71 7.94 1.36
N ASP A 38 -21.13 9.15 1.37
CA ASP A 38 -19.90 9.45 0.65
C ASP A 38 -18.70 8.68 1.24
N TYR A 39 -18.00 7.94 0.39
CA TYR A 39 -16.86 7.10 0.76
C TYR A 39 -15.75 7.88 1.46
N LYS A 40 -15.41 9.08 0.98
CA LYS A 40 -14.33 9.88 1.57
C LYS A 40 -14.68 10.35 2.98
N THR A 41 -15.94 10.70 3.19
CA THR A 41 -16.46 11.10 4.50
C THR A 41 -16.40 9.94 5.48
N VAL A 42 -16.98 8.79 5.12
CA VAL A 42 -17.02 7.60 5.97
C VAL A 42 -15.61 7.12 6.33
N LEU A 43 -14.74 6.98 5.34
CA LEU A 43 -13.35 6.56 5.58
C LEU A 43 -12.56 7.59 6.40
N GLY A 44 -12.78 8.88 6.16
CA GLY A 44 -12.16 9.97 6.92
C GLY A 44 -12.50 9.91 8.41
N GLU A 45 -13.77 9.70 8.75
CA GLU A 45 -14.23 9.53 10.14
C GLU A 45 -13.62 8.30 10.80
N LEU A 46 -13.61 7.15 10.10
CA LEU A 46 -12.96 5.93 10.59
C LEU A 46 -11.47 6.15 10.89
N ARG A 47 -10.75 6.77 9.96
CA ARG A 47 -9.32 7.07 10.11
C ARG A 47 -9.05 8.01 11.28
N ALA A 48 -9.85 9.06 11.45
CA ALA A 48 -9.75 9.95 12.59
C ALA A 48 -9.95 9.21 13.93
N LYS A 49 -10.96 8.34 13.99
CA LYS A 49 -11.26 7.53 15.16
C LYS A 49 -10.17 6.49 15.44
N ALA A 50 -9.64 5.82 14.41
CA ALA A 50 -8.53 4.88 14.53
C ALA A 50 -7.29 5.55 15.14
N ARG A 51 -6.95 6.75 14.66
CA ARG A 51 -5.84 7.55 15.19
C ARG A 51 -6.05 7.89 16.67
N SER A 52 -7.24 8.36 17.05
CA SER A 52 -7.56 8.73 18.45
C SER A 52 -7.47 7.53 19.39
N GLN A 53 -7.66 6.32 18.90
CA GLN A 53 -7.54 5.07 19.65
C GLN A 53 -6.15 4.44 19.60
N GLY A 54 -5.19 5.08 18.92
CA GLY A 54 -3.84 4.55 18.72
C GLY A 54 -3.79 3.31 17.81
N LEU A 55 -4.77 3.18 16.91
CA LEU A 55 -4.84 2.14 15.87
C LEU A 55 -4.49 2.74 14.52
N TRP A 56 -3.21 3.07 14.30
CA TRP A 56 -2.76 3.69 13.05
C TRP A 56 -1.45 3.10 12.58
N CYS A 57 -1.37 2.77 11.30
CA CYS A 57 -0.19 2.21 10.68
C CYS A 57 0.46 1.10 11.54
N PRO A 58 -0.18 -0.06 11.71
CA PRO A 58 0.23 -1.10 12.67
C PRO A 58 1.70 -1.51 12.57
N PHE A 59 2.23 -1.65 11.36
CA PHE A 59 3.59 -2.12 11.11
C PHE A 59 4.65 -1.00 11.11
N ILE A 60 4.23 0.24 10.95
CA ILE A 60 5.14 1.40 10.93
C ILE A 60 5.72 1.66 12.33
N PRO A 61 7.02 1.95 12.45
CA PRO A 61 7.66 2.25 13.73
C PRO A 61 7.03 3.44 14.47
N LYS A 62 7.08 3.41 15.80
CA LYS A 62 6.44 4.42 16.66
C LYS A 62 6.97 5.83 16.45
N GLU A 63 8.26 5.97 16.17
CA GLU A 63 8.90 7.26 15.86
C GLU A 63 8.36 7.93 14.59
N TYR A 64 7.68 7.15 13.72
CA TYR A 64 6.99 7.64 12.53
C TYR A 64 5.46 7.68 12.69
N GLY A 65 4.98 7.58 13.93
CA GLY A 65 3.55 7.68 14.26
C GLY A 65 2.76 6.39 14.09
N GLY A 66 3.43 5.25 13.85
CA GLY A 66 2.80 3.94 13.76
C GLY A 66 2.73 3.22 15.11
N MET A 67 2.20 2.02 15.11
CA MET A 67 2.10 1.20 16.32
C MET A 67 3.37 0.41 16.63
N GLY A 68 4.28 0.23 15.65
CA GLY A 68 5.53 -0.52 15.80
C GLY A 68 5.32 -1.99 16.12
N LEU A 69 4.29 -2.62 15.57
CA LEU A 69 4.00 -4.03 15.82
C LEU A 69 5.05 -4.92 15.15
N GLY A 70 5.50 -5.94 15.87
CA GLY A 70 6.31 -7.01 15.29
C GLY A 70 5.50 -7.86 14.30
N PRO A 71 6.19 -8.69 13.50
CA PRO A 71 5.55 -9.45 12.41
C PRO A 71 4.38 -10.34 12.85
N LEU A 72 4.49 -11.02 13.99
CA LEU A 72 3.43 -11.88 14.50
C LEU A 72 2.18 -11.08 14.89
N ALA A 73 2.34 -10.02 15.66
CA ALA A 73 1.23 -9.17 16.07
C ALA A 73 0.57 -8.50 14.85
N ASN A 74 1.38 -8.02 13.89
CA ASN A 74 0.86 -7.45 12.66
C ASN A 74 0.07 -8.49 11.84
N ALA A 75 0.57 -9.72 11.71
CA ALA A 75 -0.15 -10.78 10.99
C ALA A 75 -1.53 -11.06 11.62
N LEU A 76 -1.60 -11.13 12.96
CA LEU A 76 -2.85 -11.33 13.68
C LEU A 76 -3.81 -10.15 13.49
N VAL A 77 -3.30 -8.91 13.48
CA VAL A 77 -4.08 -7.71 13.17
C VAL A 77 -4.63 -7.77 11.73
N GLN A 78 -3.81 -8.12 10.74
CA GLN A 78 -4.25 -8.24 9.35
C GLN A 78 -5.33 -9.31 9.16
N MET A 79 -5.28 -10.41 9.92
CA MET A 79 -6.34 -11.43 9.89
C MET A 79 -7.70 -10.86 10.32
N GLU A 80 -7.74 -10.05 11.38
CA GLU A 80 -8.98 -9.43 11.85
C GLU A 80 -9.46 -8.33 10.88
N LEU A 81 -8.55 -7.52 10.35
CA LEU A 81 -8.87 -6.48 9.36
C LEU A 81 -9.45 -7.05 8.07
N GLY A 82 -9.03 -8.26 7.69
CA GLY A 82 -9.54 -8.96 6.50
C GLY A 82 -11.03 -9.34 6.58
N GLU A 83 -11.67 -9.25 7.74
CA GLU A 83 -13.12 -9.45 7.88
C GLU A 83 -13.97 -8.26 7.39
N SER A 84 -13.35 -7.14 7.05
CA SER A 84 -14.01 -5.93 6.59
C SER A 84 -13.27 -5.32 5.39
N TYR A 85 -14.02 -4.92 4.38
CA TYR A 85 -13.52 -4.15 3.25
C TYR A 85 -12.83 -2.84 3.68
N LEU A 86 -13.36 -2.19 4.73
CA LEU A 86 -12.78 -0.97 5.29
C LEU A 86 -11.68 -1.25 6.31
N GLY A 87 -11.46 -2.50 6.72
CA GLY A 87 -10.55 -2.83 7.81
C GLY A 87 -9.14 -2.26 7.62
N ALA A 88 -8.40 -2.75 6.63
CA ALA A 88 -7.04 -2.29 6.36
C ALA A 88 -6.98 -0.80 5.96
N LEU A 89 -7.99 -0.31 5.23
CA LEU A 89 -8.10 1.09 4.82
C LEU A 89 -8.25 2.05 6.00
N SER A 90 -9.00 1.63 7.03
CA SER A 90 -9.25 2.45 8.23
C SER A 90 -8.00 2.66 9.08
N LEU A 91 -7.08 1.71 9.09
CA LEU A 91 -5.82 1.77 9.83
C LEU A 91 -4.62 2.18 8.98
N ASN A 92 -4.83 2.53 7.71
CA ASN A 92 -3.77 2.88 6.75
C ASN A 92 -2.70 1.79 6.62
N THR A 93 -3.14 0.55 6.50
CA THR A 93 -2.27 -0.64 6.40
C THR A 93 -2.65 -1.55 5.23
N GLN A 94 -3.31 -0.99 4.22
CA GLN A 94 -3.60 -1.71 2.99
C GLN A 94 -2.35 -1.78 2.10
N GLY A 95 -2.21 -2.87 1.36
CA GLY A 95 -1.20 -2.93 0.30
C GLY A 95 -1.66 -2.15 -0.94
N PRO A 96 -0.74 -1.50 -1.68
CA PRO A 96 0.71 -1.50 -1.47
C PRO A 96 1.25 -0.36 -0.59
N ASP A 97 0.38 0.44 0.05
CA ASP A 97 0.77 1.65 0.77
C ASP A 97 1.73 1.33 1.93
N ASP A 98 1.43 0.35 2.77
CA ASP A 98 2.25 -0.03 3.92
C ASP A 98 3.63 -0.57 3.52
N ALA A 99 3.71 -1.44 2.51
CA ALA A 99 4.96 -1.97 2.00
C ALA A 99 5.84 -0.86 1.39
N THR A 100 5.22 0.11 0.70
CA THR A 100 5.95 1.25 0.14
C THR A 100 6.44 2.20 1.23
N MET A 101 5.63 2.45 2.26
CA MET A 101 6.08 3.23 3.42
C MET A 101 7.31 2.61 4.07
N MET A 102 7.31 1.29 4.31
CA MET A 102 8.48 0.57 4.86
C MET A 102 9.70 0.64 3.93
N THR A 103 9.49 0.55 2.62
CA THR A 103 10.57 0.68 1.63
C THR A 103 11.19 2.07 1.68
N LEU A 104 10.37 3.12 1.73
CA LEU A 104 10.84 4.50 1.82
C LEU A 104 11.53 4.80 3.16
N LEU A 105 11.07 4.20 4.26
CA LEU A 105 11.74 4.30 5.56
C LEU A 105 13.16 3.72 5.50
N ALA A 106 13.31 2.54 4.88
CA ALA A 106 14.58 1.83 4.84
C ALA A 106 15.57 2.41 3.81
N HIS A 107 15.09 2.89 2.66
CA HIS A 107 15.94 3.18 1.49
C HIS A 107 15.71 4.56 0.88
N GLY A 108 14.67 5.28 1.28
CA GLY A 108 14.37 6.60 0.73
C GLY A 108 15.38 7.66 1.16
N THR A 109 15.71 8.58 0.24
CA THR A 109 16.43 9.82 0.60
C THR A 109 15.54 10.71 1.45
N GLU A 110 16.12 11.68 2.17
CA GLU A 110 15.33 12.62 2.98
C GLU A 110 14.32 13.40 2.13
N TYR A 111 14.69 13.77 0.90
CA TYR A 111 13.75 14.37 -0.07
C TYR A 111 12.56 13.44 -0.38
N GLN A 112 12.83 12.16 -0.62
CA GLN A 112 11.77 11.19 -0.92
C GLN A 112 10.89 10.93 0.30
N LYS A 113 11.46 10.90 1.49
CA LYS A 113 10.71 10.75 2.74
C LYS A 113 9.79 11.94 2.98
N GLU A 114 10.29 13.16 2.84
CA GLU A 114 9.47 14.35 3.04
C GLU A 114 8.36 14.46 1.97
N LYS A 115 8.70 14.22 0.71
CA LYS A 115 7.77 14.40 -0.41
C LYS A 115 6.72 13.28 -0.55
N PHE A 116 7.12 12.04 -0.31
CA PHE A 116 6.28 10.87 -0.60
C PHE A 116 5.87 10.10 0.67
N LEU A 117 6.81 9.81 1.58
CA LEU A 117 6.51 9.01 2.75
C LEU A 117 5.59 9.74 3.73
N LYS A 118 5.87 10.99 4.04
CA LYS A 118 5.10 11.76 5.01
C LYS A 118 3.61 11.87 4.66
N PRO A 119 3.21 12.22 3.41
CA PRO A 119 1.81 12.20 3.02
C PRO A 119 1.17 10.79 3.05
N LEU A 120 1.93 9.73 2.75
CA LEU A 120 1.44 8.35 2.88
C LEU A 120 1.20 7.99 4.35
N LEU A 121 2.14 8.29 5.25
CA LEU A 121 1.98 8.08 6.70
C LEU A 121 0.77 8.83 7.26
N ASN A 122 0.50 10.03 6.74
CA ASN A 122 -0.66 10.80 7.10
C ASN A 122 -1.97 10.30 6.47
N GLY A 123 -1.92 9.34 5.55
CA GLY A 123 -3.09 8.89 4.80
C GLY A 123 -3.69 9.95 3.88
N GLU A 124 -2.90 10.97 3.55
CA GLU A 124 -3.27 12.07 2.64
C GLU A 124 -3.14 11.68 1.17
N LYS A 125 -2.21 10.76 0.89
CA LYS A 125 -1.95 10.23 -0.46
C LYS A 125 -2.06 8.70 -0.46
N ARG A 126 -2.30 8.17 -1.65
CA ARG A 126 -2.31 6.74 -1.94
C ARG A 126 -1.30 6.41 -3.02
N ILE A 127 -0.81 5.19 -2.98
CA ILE A 127 0.13 4.69 -3.98
C ILE A 127 -0.39 3.42 -4.65
N CYS A 128 -0.10 3.24 -5.93
CA CYS A 128 -0.24 1.96 -6.62
C CYS A 128 1.12 1.38 -6.95
N TYR A 129 1.21 0.04 -7.01
CA TYR A 129 2.43 -0.67 -7.36
C TYR A 129 2.32 -1.27 -8.76
N SER A 130 3.20 -0.83 -9.66
CA SER A 130 3.20 -1.19 -11.07
C SER A 130 4.43 -2.02 -11.42
N MET A 131 4.36 -3.34 -11.23
CA MET A 131 5.42 -4.29 -11.52
C MET A 131 5.04 -5.25 -12.65
N THR A 132 3.95 -5.98 -12.49
CA THR A 132 3.50 -7.02 -13.41
C THR A 132 3.29 -6.49 -14.83
N GLU A 133 3.60 -7.30 -15.81
CA GLU A 133 3.32 -7.04 -17.23
C GLU A 133 2.60 -8.24 -17.85
N LYS A 134 1.92 -8.05 -18.96
CA LYS A 134 1.22 -9.13 -19.67
C LYS A 134 2.13 -10.33 -19.96
N ALA A 135 3.39 -10.07 -20.29
CA ALA A 135 4.40 -11.08 -20.59
C ALA A 135 5.32 -11.47 -19.43
N ALA A 136 5.17 -10.83 -18.25
CA ALA A 136 6.05 -11.02 -17.10
C ALA A 136 5.25 -10.99 -15.79
N GLY A 137 4.74 -12.13 -15.38
CA GLY A 137 4.05 -12.36 -14.10
C GLY A 137 5.00 -12.96 -13.07
N ALA A 138 5.06 -14.29 -12.98
CA ALA A 138 5.88 -15.01 -12.01
C ALA A 138 7.39 -14.73 -12.18
N ASP A 139 7.87 -14.57 -13.41
CA ASP A 139 9.23 -14.13 -13.67
C ASP A 139 9.31 -12.61 -13.82
N ALA A 140 9.51 -11.91 -12.70
CA ALA A 140 9.65 -10.46 -12.68
C ALA A 140 10.86 -9.97 -13.48
N THR A 141 11.89 -10.80 -13.68
CA THR A 141 13.06 -10.42 -14.49
C THR A 141 12.79 -10.39 -15.99
N GLY A 142 11.65 -10.91 -16.42
CA GLY A 142 11.16 -10.82 -17.80
C GLY A 142 10.48 -9.49 -18.16
N MET A 143 10.39 -8.52 -17.23
CA MET A 143 9.78 -7.22 -17.49
C MET A 143 10.46 -6.49 -18.66
N ARG A 144 9.63 -5.84 -19.47
CA ARG A 144 10.04 -5.12 -20.69
C ARG A 144 9.92 -3.60 -20.59
N THR A 145 9.19 -3.08 -19.60
CA THR A 145 9.14 -1.64 -19.32
C THR A 145 10.55 -1.12 -19.12
N THR A 146 10.94 -0.09 -19.85
CA THR A 146 12.27 0.52 -19.80
C THR A 146 12.22 1.89 -19.14
N ALA A 147 13.35 2.28 -18.53
CA ALA A 147 13.59 3.64 -18.10
C ALA A 147 14.95 4.07 -18.68
N VAL A 148 14.91 4.99 -19.63
CA VAL A 148 16.10 5.49 -20.34
C VAL A 148 16.41 6.89 -19.85
N LYS A 149 17.68 7.16 -19.55
CA LYS A 149 18.12 8.50 -19.13
C LYS A 149 17.85 9.51 -20.25
N ASP A 150 17.27 10.64 -19.87
CA ASP A 150 17.08 11.82 -20.71
C ASP A 150 17.79 13.00 -20.04
N GLY A 151 19.02 13.24 -20.46
CA GLY A 151 19.90 14.18 -19.80
C GLY A 151 20.52 13.63 -18.48
N ASN A 152 20.87 14.50 -17.55
CA ASN A 152 21.63 14.12 -16.36
C ASN A 152 20.78 13.56 -15.22
N GLU A 153 19.52 13.98 -15.07
CA GLU A 153 18.69 13.70 -13.89
C GLU A 153 17.32 13.09 -14.23
N ASN A 154 16.88 13.12 -15.48
CA ASN A 154 15.59 12.66 -15.90
C ASN A 154 15.62 11.24 -16.49
N TYR A 155 14.46 10.57 -16.45
CA TYR A 155 14.25 9.29 -17.13
C TYR A 155 12.95 9.32 -17.91
N ILE A 156 12.96 8.75 -19.09
CA ILE A 156 11.78 8.44 -19.88
C ILE A 156 11.40 6.99 -19.60
N LEU A 157 10.22 6.78 -18.97
CA LEU A 157 9.65 5.46 -18.75
C LEU A 157 8.75 5.11 -19.92
N ASN A 158 8.94 3.92 -20.51
CA ASN A 158 8.13 3.44 -21.60
C ASN A 158 7.78 1.95 -21.41
N GLY A 159 6.50 1.63 -21.43
CA GLY A 159 6.02 0.27 -21.25
C GLY A 159 4.56 0.20 -20.85
N GLU A 160 4.11 -1.01 -20.53
CA GLU A 160 2.74 -1.30 -20.11
C GLU A 160 2.78 -2.18 -18.86
N LYS A 161 1.97 -1.84 -17.87
CA LYS A 161 1.83 -2.59 -16.63
C LYS A 161 0.43 -3.20 -16.52
N TRP A 162 0.35 -4.28 -15.75
CA TRP A 162 -0.87 -5.05 -15.54
C TRP A 162 -1.17 -5.18 -14.05
N PHE A 163 -2.44 -5.16 -13.68
CA PHE A 163 -2.88 -5.33 -12.28
C PHE A 163 -2.29 -4.30 -11.30
N SER A 164 -2.13 -3.05 -11.73
CA SER A 164 -1.74 -1.95 -10.83
C SER A 164 -2.94 -1.56 -9.95
N SER A 165 -3.17 -2.34 -8.89
CA SER A 165 -4.32 -2.13 -7.98
C SER A 165 -4.35 -0.71 -7.45
N ALA A 166 -5.55 -0.12 -7.39
CA ALA A 166 -5.80 1.26 -6.98
C ALA A 166 -5.21 2.35 -7.89
N ALA A 167 -4.74 2.05 -9.11
CA ALA A 167 -4.16 3.05 -10.02
C ALA A 167 -5.12 4.20 -10.34
N SER A 168 -6.42 3.93 -10.41
CA SER A 168 -7.47 4.94 -10.70
C SER A 168 -7.65 5.99 -9.59
N VAL A 169 -7.19 5.71 -8.38
CA VAL A 169 -7.32 6.58 -7.21
C VAL A 169 -5.98 6.93 -6.55
N ALA A 170 -4.87 6.48 -7.14
CA ALA A 170 -3.54 6.72 -6.61
C ALA A 170 -3.03 8.14 -6.93
N ASP A 171 -2.30 8.73 -6.01
CA ASP A 171 -1.56 9.98 -6.18
C ASP A 171 -0.12 9.74 -6.61
N ILE A 172 0.36 8.51 -6.45
CA ILE A 172 1.72 8.10 -6.76
C ILE A 172 1.68 6.71 -7.39
N ALA A 173 2.45 6.47 -8.44
CA ALA A 173 2.72 5.14 -8.94
C ALA A 173 4.16 4.73 -8.63
N LEU A 174 4.34 3.59 -7.96
CA LEU A 174 5.64 2.95 -7.78
C LEU A 174 5.89 2.02 -8.96
N VAL A 175 6.69 2.45 -9.91
CA VAL A 175 6.87 1.74 -11.20
C VAL A 175 8.23 1.07 -11.25
N MET A 176 8.26 -0.25 -11.45
CA MET A 176 9.49 -0.98 -11.76
C MET A 176 9.78 -0.93 -13.27
N ALA A 177 11.01 -0.56 -13.63
CA ALA A 177 11.46 -0.50 -15.02
C ALA A 177 12.91 -0.95 -15.15
N ARG A 178 13.26 -1.46 -16.33
CA ARG A 178 14.63 -1.85 -16.66
C ARG A 178 15.45 -0.61 -16.98
N THR A 179 16.53 -0.39 -16.21
CA THR A 179 17.44 0.75 -16.33
C THR A 179 18.79 0.38 -16.89
N ASP A 180 19.25 -0.85 -16.65
CA ASP A 180 20.55 -1.34 -17.09
C ASP A 180 20.42 -2.75 -17.69
N PRO A 181 20.22 -2.87 -19.01
CA PRO A 181 20.05 -4.16 -19.67
C PRO A 181 21.32 -5.02 -19.65
N ASP A 182 22.49 -4.43 -19.49
CA ASP A 182 23.78 -5.11 -19.51
C ASP A 182 24.20 -5.63 -18.12
N ALA A 183 23.51 -5.20 -17.07
CA ALA A 183 23.75 -5.70 -15.71
C ALA A 183 23.31 -7.17 -15.54
N PRO A 184 23.81 -7.89 -14.54
CA PRO A 184 23.30 -9.21 -14.19
C PRO A 184 21.78 -9.20 -14.01
N ARG A 185 21.11 -10.26 -14.46
CA ARG A 185 19.64 -10.38 -14.60
C ARG A 185 18.82 -9.75 -13.47
N HIS A 186 19.21 -9.95 -12.21
CA HIS A 186 18.49 -9.43 -11.04
C HIS A 186 18.89 -8.00 -10.63
N LYS A 187 19.81 -7.36 -11.37
CA LYS A 187 20.31 -5.99 -11.10
C LYS A 187 19.91 -5.00 -12.20
N GLN A 188 19.10 -5.44 -13.16
CA GLN A 188 18.71 -4.62 -14.32
C GLN A 188 17.64 -3.59 -14.03
N PHE A 189 16.99 -3.64 -12.87
CA PHE A 189 15.77 -2.90 -12.60
C PHE A 189 15.94 -1.85 -11.51
N SER A 190 15.23 -0.76 -11.69
CA SER A 190 15.06 0.30 -10.69
C SER A 190 13.58 0.56 -10.46
N THR A 191 13.28 1.19 -9.33
CA THR A 191 11.92 1.55 -8.95
C THR A 191 11.77 3.07 -8.97
N PHE A 192 10.73 3.56 -9.62
CA PHE A 192 10.45 4.98 -9.81
C PHE A 192 9.19 5.40 -9.08
N LEU A 193 9.26 6.50 -8.36
CA LEU A 193 8.12 7.19 -7.77
C LEU A 193 7.58 8.20 -8.79
N VAL A 194 6.46 7.89 -9.42
CA VAL A 194 5.82 8.72 -10.43
C VAL A 194 4.63 9.43 -9.82
N GLU A 195 4.65 10.77 -9.79
CA GLU A 195 3.51 11.56 -9.32
C GLU A 195 2.34 11.48 -10.30
N LEU A 196 1.13 11.38 -9.78
CA LEU A 196 -0.11 11.37 -10.53
C LEU A 196 -1.00 12.58 -10.13
N PRO A 197 -1.76 13.15 -11.07
CA PRO A 197 -1.85 12.78 -12.48
C PRO A 197 -0.56 13.13 -13.24
N ASN A 198 -0.20 12.29 -14.22
CA ASN A 198 0.95 12.50 -15.10
C ASN A 198 0.50 12.36 -16.57
N PRO A 199 0.81 13.30 -17.47
CA PRO A 199 0.36 13.25 -18.86
C PRO A 199 0.82 11.98 -19.61
N GLY A 200 1.97 11.41 -19.21
CA GLY A 200 2.51 10.16 -19.78
C GLY A 200 1.92 8.89 -19.16
N TYR A 201 1.16 8.99 -18.06
CA TYR A 201 0.56 7.84 -17.38
C TYR A 201 -0.91 7.70 -17.76
N ARG A 202 -1.25 6.62 -18.44
CA ARG A 202 -2.61 6.37 -18.89
C ARG A 202 -3.14 5.06 -18.34
N ILE A 203 -4.29 5.08 -17.69
CA ILE A 203 -5.06 3.90 -17.34
C ILE A 203 -5.79 3.44 -18.62
N VAL A 204 -5.50 2.23 -19.07
CA VAL A 204 -6.10 1.66 -20.28
C VAL A 204 -7.51 1.14 -20.00
N ARG A 205 -7.67 0.48 -18.89
CA ARG A 205 -8.96 -0.03 -18.38
C ARG A 205 -8.85 -0.47 -16.92
N ASP A 206 -9.94 -0.47 -16.22
CA ASP A 206 -10.10 -1.19 -14.97
C ASP A 206 -10.39 -2.67 -15.29
N ILE A 207 -9.86 -3.57 -14.46
CA ILE A 207 -10.01 -5.01 -14.62
C ILE A 207 -11.04 -5.48 -13.60
N GLU A 208 -12.15 -6.02 -14.10
CA GLU A 208 -13.17 -6.63 -13.24
C GLU A 208 -12.59 -7.83 -12.48
N THR A 209 -12.92 -7.91 -11.21
CA THR A 209 -12.51 -8.99 -10.31
C THR A 209 -13.73 -9.59 -9.61
N MET A 210 -13.54 -10.70 -8.89
CA MET A 210 -14.60 -11.29 -8.06
C MET A 210 -14.88 -10.48 -6.79
N ALA A 211 -14.02 -9.55 -6.43
CA ALA A 211 -14.25 -8.61 -5.34
C ALA A 211 -15.19 -7.49 -5.81
N ALA A 212 -15.75 -6.73 -4.85
CA ALA A 212 -16.68 -5.65 -5.13
C ALA A 212 -16.15 -4.69 -6.20
N GLU A 213 -17.04 -4.25 -7.08
CA GLU A 213 -16.80 -3.19 -8.05
C GLU A 213 -16.52 -1.88 -7.30
N GLY A 214 -15.44 -1.22 -7.65
CA GLY A 214 -15.09 0.08 -7.11
C GLY A 214 -13.58 0.28 -7.03
N PRO A 215 -13.13 1.53 -6.94
CA PRO A 215 -11.73 1.83 -6.74
C PRO A 215 -11.31 1.37 -5.34
N LEU A 216 -10.61 0.24 -5.32
CA LEU A 216 -9.99 -0.32 -4.13
C LEU A 216 -8.63 0.29 -3.89
#